data_49df061f0645075e0aec46436c02ce5b
#
_entry.id   49df061f0645075e0aec46436c02ce5b
#
_cell.length_a   1.000
_cell.length_b   1.000
_cell.length_c   1.000
_cell.angle_alpha   90.00
_cell.angle_beta   90.00
_cell.angle_gamma   90.00
#
_symmetry.space_group_name_H-M   'P 1'
#
loop_
_entity.id
_entity.type
_entity.pdbx_description
1 polymer ?
#
loop_
_entity_poly.entity_id
_entity_poly.type
_entity_poly.pdbx_seq_one_letter_code
_entity_poly.pdbx_strand_id
1 'polypeptide(L)'
;MVRRKRVTGRTIRQAVLMVSVLVVILFTPFTVTGATTALNRAFLDAAFNGDTKGVEALLSEGADVNVKDGIGFTALFGAARSGHTDTVKLLLAKGADPNVKLPTSGTTALMYAALNGHNDIVVALIDKGAGVNTRNNRGITSLMYAAYGGRIQVAQTLLAKGAEINMKDNEGLSALGYAETTQHDEVGRILKKARAK
;
A
#
# COMPACT_ATOMS: atom_id res chain seq x y z
N MET A 1 -36.31 -66.74 17.33
CA MET A 1 -34.96 -66.63 17.94
C MET A 1 -34.18 -65.48 17.26
N VAL A 2 -34.24 -64.25 17.81
CA VAL A 2 -33.67 -63.07 17.19
C VAL A 2 -32.29 -62.79 17.79
N ARG A 3 -31.24 -62.89 16.98
CA ARG A 3 -29.86 -62.59 17.38
C ARG A 3 -29.65 -61.07 17.45
N ARG A 4 -29.53 -60.54 18.68
CA ARG A 4 -29.05 -59.16 18.92
C ARG A 4 -27.57 -59.11 18.61
N LYS A 5 -27.15 -58.38 17.57
CA LYS A 5 -25.75 -58.00 17.32
C LYS A 5 -25.28 -57.04 18.41
N ARG A 6 -24.28 -57.42 19.20
CA ARG A 6 -23.59 -56.52 20.12
C ARG A 6 -22.76 -55.51 19.31
N VAL A 7 -23.12 -54.25 19.39
CA VAL A 7 -22.27 -53.17 18.85
C VAL A 7 -21.09 -53.01 19.80
N THR A 8 -19.87 -53.27 19.32
CA THR A 8 -18.65 -53.20 20.11
C THR A 8 -18.23 -51.75 20.31
N GLY A 9 -17.71 -51.41 21.50
CA GLY A 9 -17.33 -50.04 21.89
C GLY A 9 -16.33 -49.32 20.92
N ARG A 10 -15.73 -50.07 20.00
CA ARG A 10 -14.85 -49.53 18.93
C ARG A 10 -15.63 -48.73 17.86
N THR A 11 -16.87 -49.15 17.55
CA THR A 11 -17.73 -48.50 16.55
C THR A 11 -18.28 -47.17 17.08
N ILE A 12 -18.55 -47.06 18.39
CA ILE A 12 -19.07 -45.84 19.01
C ILE A 12 -17.94 -44.79 19.09
N ARG A 13 -16.69 -45.19 19.41
CA ARG A 13 -15.55 -44.26 19.44
C ARG A 13 -15.21 -43.70 18.06
N GLN A 14 -15.31 -44.47 17.00
CA GLN A 14 -15.09 -43.96 15.64
C GLN A 14 -16.22 -43.05 15.17
N ALA A 15 -17.48 -43.30 15.52
CA ALA A 15 -18.57 -42.43 15.22
C ALA A 15 -18.50 -41.07 15.96
N VAL A 16 -18.06 -41.07 17.22
CA VAL A 16 -17.88 -39.82 18.01
C VAL A 16 -16.71 -39.00 17.49
N LEU A 17 -15.61 -39.63 17.04
CA LEU A 17 -14.46 -38.96 16.44
C LEU A 17 -14.84 -38.34 15.06
N MET A 18 -15.62 -39.04 14.24
CA MET A 18 -16.09 -38.47 12.95
C MET A 18 -17.08 -37.32 13.13
N VAL A 19 -17.95 -37.37 14.13
CA VAL A 19 -18.90 -36.25 14.41
C VAL A 19 -18.16 -35.03 14.93
N SER A 20 -17.15 -35.19 15.80
CA SER A 20 -16.36 -34.07 16.30
C SER A 20 -15.47 -33.43 15.21
N VAL A 21 -14.91 -34.21 14.29
CA VAL A 21 -14.16 -33.67 13.13
C VAL A 21 -15.10 -33.02 12.14
N LEU A 22 -16.30 -33.54 11.90
CA LEU A 22 -17.27 -32.92 10.98
C LEU A 22 -17.85 -31.62 11.53
N VAL A 23 -18.05 -31.52 12.85
CA VAL A 23 -18.54 -30.29 13.50
C VAL A 23 -17.47 -29.19 13.48
N VAL A 24 -16.18 -29.55 13.60
CA VAL A 24 -15.08 -28.57 13.47
C VAL A 24 -14.93 -28.05 12.04
N ILE A 25 -15.19 -28.88 11.01
CA ILE A 25 -15.07 -28.49 9.60
C ILE A 25 -16.28 -27.65 9.14
N LEU A 26 -17.47 -27.80 9.75
CA LEU A 26 -18.68 -27.07 9.36
C LEU A 26 -18.85 -25.71 10.05
N PHE A 27 -18.07 -25.41 11.12
CA PHE A 27 -18.21 -24.15 11.86
C PHE A 27 -17.07 -23.14 11.64
N THR A 28 -15.97 -23.50 10.94
CA THR A 28 -14.79 -22.65 10.81
C THR A 28 -14.75 -21.70 9.59
N PRO A 29 -15.46 -21.86 8.46
CA PRO A 29 -15.27 -20.97 7.33
C PRO A 29 -16.01 -19.63 7.46
N PHE A 30 -17.10 -19.54 8.24
CA PHE A 30 -17.90 -18.31 8.29
C PHE A 30 -17.41 -17.29 9.33
N THR A 31 -16.82 -17.73 10.43
CA THR A 31 -16.29 -16.86 11.48
C THR A 31 -14.86 -16.35 11.15
N VAL A 32 -14.06 -17.15 10.47
CA VAL A 32 -12.68 -16.77 10.08
C VAL A 32 -12.68 -15.68 9.02
N THR A 33 -13.54 -15.76 7.99
CA THR A 33 -13.64 -14.73 6.95
C THR A 33 -14.13 -13.38 7.50
N GLY A 34 -15.11 -13.38 8.39
CA GLY A 34 -15.62 -12.15 9.01
C GLY A 34 -14.59 -11.49 9.93
N ALA A 35 -13.91 -12.27 10.76
CA ALA A 35 -12.87 -11.78 11.67
C ALA A 35 -11.65 -11.26 10.89
N THR A 36 -11.19 -11.97 9.86
CA THR A 36 -10.07 -11.52 9.00
C THR A 36 -10.40 -10.23 8.27
N THR A 37 -11.64 -10.07 7.80
CA THR A 37 -12.10 -8.84 7.14
C THR A 37 -12.13 -7.67 8.12
N ALA A 38 -12.60 -7.88 9.35
CA ALA A 38 -12.64 -6.84 10.39
C ALA A 38 -11.21 -6.44 10.81
N LEU A 39 -10.31 -7.42 11.01
CA LEU A 39 -8.90 -7.19 11.32
C LEU A 39 -8.21 -6.36 10.25
N ASN A 40 -8.36 -6.76 8.99
CA ASN A 40 -7.75 -6.07 7.85
C ASN A 40 -8.30 -4.64 7.69
N ARG A 41 -9.58 -4.43 7.97
CA ARG A 41 -10.17 -3.08 7.95
C ARG A 41 -9.59 -2.20 9.05
N ALA A 42 -9.53 -2.71 10.29
CA ALA A 42 -8.91 -1.99 11.41
C ALA A 42 -7.44 -1.64 11.12
N PHE A 43 -6.72 -2.55 10.46
CA PHE A 43 -5.32 -2.33 10.04
C PHE A 43 -5.20 -1.19 9.01
N LEU A 44 -6.05 -1.15 7.99
CA LEU A 44 -6.06 -0.07 7.01
C LEU A 44 -6.40 1.28 7.67
N ASP A 45 -7.40 1.29 8.56
CA ASP A 45 -7.81 2.49 9.29
C ASP A 45 -6.69 3.00 10.23
N ALA A 46 -6.03 2.10 10.98
CA ALA A 46 -4.89 2.45 11.84
C ALA A 46 -3.74 3.06 11.04
N ALA A 47 -3.41 2.49 9.88
CA ALA A 47 -2.37 3.01 9.00
C ALA A 47 -2.72 4.39 8.41
N PHE A 48 -3.96 4.57 7.97
CA PHE A 48 -4.43 5.85 7.44
C PHE A 48 -4.40 6.97 8.49
N ASN A 49 -4.67 6.63 9.76
CA ASN A 49 -4.66 7.57 10.88
C ASN A 49 -3.27 7.76 11.50
N GLY A 50 -2.25 7.00 11.07
CA GLY A 50 -0.89 7.09 11.61
C GLY A 50 -0.72 6.44 12.98
N ASP A 51 -1.64 5.57 13.40
CA ASP A 51 -1.50 4.79 14.63
C ASP A 51 -0.48 3.65 14.41
N THR A 52 0.79 4.00 14.49
CA THR A 52 1.90 3.06 14.28
C THR A 52 1.86 1.89 15.26
N LYS A 53 1.44 2.12 16.51
CA LYS A 53 1.33 1.05 17.52
C LYS A 53 0.17 0.10 17.20
N GLY A 54 -0.97 0.64 16.79
CA GLY A 54 -2.11 -0.14 16.34
C GLY A 54 -1.77 -0.97 15.10
N VAL A 55 -1.05 -0.40 14.14
CA VAL A 55 -0.54 -1.12 12.97
C VAL A 55 0.36 -2.29 13.38
N GLU A 56 1.30 -2.10 14.32
CA GLU A 56 2.19 -3.16 14.79
C GLU A 56 1.43 -4.28 15.52
N ALA A 57 0.47 -3.92 16.37
CA ALA A 57 -0.37 -4.88 17.08
C ALA A 57 -1.20 -5.73 16.09
N LEU A 58 -1.89 -5.09 15.14
CA LEU A 58 -2.74 -5.77 14.17
C LEU A 58 -1.94 -6.68 13.22
N LEU A 59 -0.71 -6.29 12.85
CA LEU A 59 0.21 -7.19 12.12
C LEU A 59 0.59 -8.42 12.96
N SER A 60 0.78 -8.25 14.27
CA SER A 60 1.08 -9.36 15.18
C SER A 60 -0.11 -10.31 15.34
N GLU A 61 -1.34 -9.81 15.17
CA GLU A 61 -2.59 -10.59 15.16
C GLU A 61 -2.84 -11.28 13.81
N GLY A 62 -2.00 -11.05 12.80
CA GLY A 62 -2.07 -11.70 11.49
C GLY A 62 -2.78 -10.89 10.40
N ALA A 63 -2.88 -9.57 10.53
CA ALA A 63 -3.31 -8.72 9.43
C ALA A 63 -2.35 -8.87 8.23
N ASP A 64 -2.91 -8.90 7.03
CA ASP A 64 -2.10 -8.94 5.80
C ASP A 64 -1.55 -7.53 5.50
N VAL A 65 -0.23 -7.36 5.53
CA VAL A 65 0.45 -6.08 5.28
C VAL A 65 0.13 -5.50 3.89
N ASN A 66 -0.20 -6.35 2.91
CA ASN A 66 -0.52 -5.99 1.53
C ASN A 66 -2.02 -6.06 1.22
N VAL A 67 -2.87 -6.18 2.25
CA VAL A 67 -4.32 -6.16 2.06
C VAL A 67 -4.76 -4.90 1.33
N LYS A 68 -5.75 -5.06 0.45
CA LYS A 68 -6.37 -3.96 -0.29
C LYS A 68 -7.82 -3.82 0.12
N ASP A 69 -8.29 -2.58 0.24
CA ASP A 69 -9.71 -2.31 0.36
C ASP A 69 -10.46 -2.49 -0.99
N GLY A 70 -11.78 -2.21 -0.99
CA GLY A 70 -12.63 -2.37 -2.18
C GLY A 70 -12.26 -1.50 -3.39
N ILE A 71 -11.42 -0.49 -3.21
CA ILE A 71 -10.92 0.41 -4.26
C ILE A 71 -9.43 0.26 -4.54
N GLY A 72 -8.77 -0.70 -3.87
CA GLY A 72 -7.37 -1.06 -4.09
C GLY A 72 -6.37 -0.29 -3.24
N PHE A 73 -6.79 0.45 -2.22
CA PHE A 73 -5.89 1.11 -1.28
C PHE A 73 -5.24 0.10 -0.34
N THR A 74 -3.94 0.26 -0.12
CA THR A 74 -3.17 -0.48 0.89
C THR A 74 -2.88 0.41 2.10
N ALA A 75 -2.51 -0.19 3.23
CA ALA A 75 -2.04 0.52 4.41
C ALA A 75 -0.88 1.48 4.08
N LEU A 76 0.09 1.02 3.28
CA LEU A 76 1.23 1.83 2.85
C LEU A 76 0.79 3.05 2.04
N PHE A 77 -0.18 2.88 1.15
CA PHE A 77 -0.70 3.97 0.34
C PHE A 77 -1.39 5.03 1.22
N GLY A 78 -2.24 4.60 2.15
CA GLY A 78 -2.93 5.49 3.09
C GLY A 78 -1.97 6.29 3.96
N ALA A 79 -1.02 5.61 4.61
CA ALA A 79 -0.01 6.24 5.45
C ALA A 79 0.89 7.22 4.67
N ALA A 80 1.31 6.85 3.44
CA ALA A 80 2.15 7.70 2.60
C ALA A 80 1.42 8.96 2.12
N ARG A 81 0.14 8.85 1.76
CA ARG A 81 -0.71 9.97 1.37
C ARG A 81 -0.91 10.95 2.52
N SER A 82 -1.11 10.44 3.74
CA SER A 82 -1.39 11.25 4.94
C SER A 82 -0.13 11.81 5.62
N GLY A 83 1.08 11.37 5.22
CA GLY A 83 2.33 11.89 5.77
C GLY A 83 2.82 11.18 7.05
N HIS A 84 2.34 9.98 7.33
CA HIS A 84 2.68 9.23 8.55
C HIS A 84 4.00 8.46 8.37
N THR A 85 5.12 9.17 8.50
CA THR A 85 6.47 8.68 8.20
C THR A 85 6.83 7.41 8.98
N ASP A 86 6.55 7.36 10.28
CA ASP A 86 6.91 6.20 11.11
C ASP A 86 6.08 4.96 10.75
N THR A 87 4.80 5.16 10.45
CA THR A 87 3.92 4.09 9.96
C THR A 87 4.38 3.56 8.61
N VAL A 88 4.78 4.45 7.67
CA VAL A 88 5.35 4.05 6.38
C VAL A 88 6.62 3.23 6.56
N LYS A 89 7.56 3.67 7.40
CA LYS A 89 8.80 2.95 7.68
C LYS A 89 8.52 1.56 8.27
N LEU A 90 7.59 1.47 9.21
CA LEU A 90 7.17 0.19 9.80
C LEU A 90 6.57 -0.74 8.74
N LEU A 91 5.62 -0.27 7.94
CA LEU A 91 4.98 -1.07 6.89
C LEU A 91 6.00 -1.59 5.87
N LEU A 92 6.93 -0.73 5.42
CA LEU A 92 8.01 -1.12 4.51
C LEU A 92 8.97 -2.15 5.14
N ALA A 93 9.27 -2.03 6.43
CA ALA A 93 10.06 -3.02 7.17
C ALA A 93 9.34 -4.37 7.32
N LYS A 94 8.01 -4.37 7.36
CA LYS A 94 7.16 -5.57 7.43
C LYS A 94 6.81 -6.16 6.05
N GLY A 95 7.40 -5.64 4.96
CA GLY A 95 7.25 -6.20 3.61
C GLY A 95 6.07 -5.65 2.81
N ALA A 96 5.58 -4.44 3.13
CA ALA A 96 4.62 -3.77 2.28
C ALA A 96 5.23 -3.48 0.90
N ASP A 97 4.50 -3.82 -0.17
CA ASP A 97 4.92 -3.58 -1.55
C ASP A 97 4.79 -2.07 -1.90
N PRO A 98 5.92 -1.36 -2.16
CA PRO A 98 5.89 0.07 -2.49
C PRO A 98 5.39 0.37 -3.90
N ASN A 99 5.23 -0.65 -4.75
CA ASN A 99 4.90 -0.51 -6.16
C ASN A 99 3.42 -0.78 -6.49
N VAL A 100 2.58 -0.99 -5.49
CA VAL A 100 1.15 -1.18 -5.71
C VAL A 100 0.57 0.04 -6.42
N LYS A 101 -0.14 -0.23 -7.52
CA LYS A 101 -0.87 0.78 -8.29
C LYS A 101 -2.35 0.72 -7.97
N LEU A 102 -2.98 1.87 -7.81
CA LEU A 102 -4.44 1.95 -7.72
C LEU A 102 -5.07 1.49 -9.03
N PRO A 103 -6.05 0.59 -9.01
CA PRO A 103 -6.65 0.02 -10.23
C PRO A 103 -7.22 1.07 -11.18
N THR A 104 -7.86 2.11 -10.65
CA THR A 104 -8.55 3.13 -11.44
C THR A 104 -7.62 4.14 -12.08
N SER A 105 -6.54 4.53 -11.40
CA SER A 105 -5.66 5.62 -11.83
C SER A 105 -4.24 5.20 -12.15
N GLY A 106 -3.80 4.01 -11.74
CA GLY A 106 -2.41 3.59 -11.82
C GLY A 106 -1.46 4.35 -10.87
N THR A 107 -2.01 5.15 -9.95
CA THR A 107 -1.23 5.99 -9.04
C THR A 107 -0.59 5.14 -7.93
N THR A 108 0.66 5.46 -7.55
CA THR A 108 1.42 4.79 -6.49
C THR A 108 1.50 5.63 -5.21
N ALA A 109 1.91 5.01 -4.10
CA ALA A 109 2.19 5.69 -2.84
C ALA A 109 3.26 6.80 -3.01
N LEU A 110 4.31 6.54 -3.81
CA LEU A 110 5.36 7.51 -4.11
C LEU A 110 4.81 8.77 -4.79
N MET A 111 3.86 8.63 -5.71
CA MET A 111 3.26 9.76 -6.41
C MET A 111 2.46 10.66 -5.45
N TYR A 112 1.70 10.09 -4.51
CA TYR A 112 0.97 10.90 -3.53
C TYR A 112 1.88 11.53 -2.47
N ALA A 113 2.90 10.80 -2.00
CA ALA A 113 3.90 11.39 -1.12
C ALA A 113 4.61 12.58 -1.80
N ALA A 114 4.91 12.45 -3.09
CA ALA A 114 5.51 13.52 -3.89
C ALA A 114 4.59 14.74 -4.05
N LEU A 115 3.30 14.52 -4.35
CA LEU A 115 2.31 15.59 -4.48
C LEU A 115 2.17 16.39 -3.18
N ASN A 116 2.12 15.68 -2.04
CA ASN A 116 1.88 16.28 -0.73
C ASN A 116 3.15 16.87 -0.09
N GLY A 117 4.34 16.56 -0.64
CA GLY A 117 5.61 17.11 -0.14
C GLY A 117 6.25 16.31 0.99
N HIS A 118 5.85 15.07 1.20
CA HIS A 118 6.35 14.20 2.27
C HIS A 118 7.73 13.62 1.93
N ASN A 119 8.77 14.45 2.00
CA ASN A 119 10.11 14.11 1.51
C ASN A 119 10.70 12.86 2.17
N ASP A 120 10.56 12.70 3.49
CA ASP A 120 11.11 11.54 4.22
C ASP A 120 10.43 10.23 3.78
N ILE A 121 9.14 10.30 3.45
CA ILE A 121 8.39 9.17 2.90
C ILE A 121 8.85 8.86 1.49
N VAL A 122 9.08 9.89 0.66
CA VAL A 122 9.64 9.72 -0.71
C VAL A 122 10.97 8.98 -0.64
N VAL A 123 11.88 9.39 0.25
CA VAL A 123 13.16 8.70 0.47
C VAL A 123 12.94 7.24 0.89
N ALA A 124 12.11 7.01 1.92
CA ALA A 124 11.87 5.67 2.45
C ALA A 124 11.27 4.72 1.39
N LEU A 125 10.32 5.21 0.58
CA LEU A 125 9.72 4.42 -0.51
C LEU A 125 10.75 4.06 -1.57
N ILE A 126 11.58 5.02 -2.03
CA ILE A 126 12.59 4.78 -3.05
C ILE A 126 13.67 3.82 -2.54
N ASP A 127 14.14 3.99 -1.31
CA ASP A 127 15.14 3.11 -0.70
C ASP A 127 14.62 1.67 -0.52
N LYS A 128 13.29 1.48 -0.53
CA LYS A 128 12.63 0.17 -0.52
C LYS A 128 12.14 -0.30 -1.90
N GLY A 129 12.66 0.31 -2.98
CA GLY A 129 12.44 -0.13 -4.36
C GLY A 129 11.21 0.42 -5.05
N ALA A 130 10.64 1.53 -4.57
CA ALA A 130 9.61 2.23 -5.34
C ALA A 130 10.18 2.76 -6.65
N GLY A 131 9.48 2.49 -7.76
CA GLY A 131 9.91 2.91 -9.09
C GLY A 131 9.80 4.42 -9.27
N VAL A 132 10.95 5.12 -9.31
CA VAL A 132 11.03 6.59 -9.39
C VAL A 132 10.36 7.11 -10.67
N ASN A 133 10.53 6.40 -11.79
CA ASN A 133 10.03 6.77 -13.11
C ASN A 133 8.72 6.05 -13.49
N THR A 134 8.07 5.42 -12.51
CA THR A 134 6.76 4.78 -12.73
C THR A 134 5.76 5.82 -13.25
N ARG A 135 4.98 5.42 -14.25
CA ARG A 135 3.91 6.23 -14.84
C ARG A 135 2.54 5.70 -14.39
N ASN A 136 1.64 6.60 -14.08
CA ASN A 136 0.23 6.26 -13.87
C ASN A 136 -0.52 6.14 -15.22
N ASN A 137 -1.84 5.92 -15.19
CA ASN A 137 -2.65 5.74 -16.40
C ASN A 137 -2.70 6.99 -17.30
N ARG A 138 -2.41 8.18 -16.75
CA ARG A 138 -2.28 9.43 -17.51
C ARG A 138 -0.83 9.72 -17.93
N GLY A 139 0.11 8.81 -17.68
CA GLY A 139 1.52 9.01 -17.97
C GLY A 139 2.25 9.91 -16.97
N ILE A 140 1.61 10.31 -15.87
CA ILE A 140 2.17 11.22 -14.87
C ILE A 140 3.15 10.47 -13.97
N THR A 141 4.32 11.05 -13.72
CA THR A 141 5.35 10.54 -12.81
C THR A 141 5.35 11.26 -11.46
N SER A 142 6.10 10.72 -10.48
CA SER A 142 6.26 11.37 -9.17
C SER A 142 6.91 12.75 -9.27
N LEU A 143 7.84 12.96 -10.21
CA LEU A 143 8.47 14.27 -10.43
C LEU A 143 7.45 15.30 -10.97
N MET A 144 6.53 14.88 -11.85
CA MET A 144 5.44 15.73 -12.34
C MET A 144 4.47 16.11 -11.21
N TYR A 145 4.15 15.16 -10.31
CA TYR A 145 3.33 15.44 -9.13
C TYR A 145 4.02 16.41 -8.16
N ALA A 146 5.33 16.24 -7.91
CA ALA A 146 6.10 17.18 -7.09
C ALA A 146 6.13 18.59 -7.70
N ALA A 147 6.26 18.69 -9.04
CA ALA A 147 6.23 19.95 -9.76
C ALA A 147 4.86 20.60 -9.69
N TYR A 148 3.78 19.85 -9.90
CA TYR A 148 2.41 20.32 -9.76
C TYR A 148 2.11 20.82 -8.34
N GLY A 149 2.60 20.14 -7.30
CA GLY A 149 2.41 20.52 -5.90
C GLY A 149 3.39 21.59 -5.40
N GLY A 150 4.34 22.06 -6.21
CA GLY A 150 5.36 23.04 -5.80
C GLY A 150 6.36 22.51 -4.76
N ARG A 151 6.62 21.19 -4.75
CA ARG A 151 7.38 20.50 -3.69
C ARG A 151 8.88 20.51 -3.98
N ILE A 152 9.54 21.61 -3.65
CA ILE A 152 10.95 21.89 -3.95
C ILE A 152 11.85 20.75 -3.50
N GLN A 153 11.81 20.39 -2.21
CA GLN A 153 12.69 19.37 -1.63
C GLN A 153 12.45 17.99 -2.25
N VAL A 154 11.19 17.64 -2.49
CA VAL A 154 10.83 16.37 -3.14
C VAL A 154 11.33 16.33 -4.58
N ALA A 155 11.19 17.42 -5.34
CA ALA A 155 11.70 17.50 -6.71
C ALA A 155 13.23 17.30 -6.75
N GLN A 156 13.95 17.95 -5.83
CA GLN A 156 15.41 17.75 -5.69
C GLN A 156 15.78 16.31 -5.34
N THR A 157 15.06 15.71 -4.38
CA THR A 157 15.26 14.32 -3.96
C THR A 157 15.01 13.36 -5.12
N LEU A 158 13.90 13.51 -5.84
CA LEU A 158 13.56 12.66 -6.98
C LEU A 158 14.61 12.76 -8.09
N LEU A 159 15.11 13.96 -8.42
CA LEU A 159 16.18 14.16 -9.40
C LEU A 159 17.46 13.48 -8.94
N ALA A 160 17.85 13.63 -7.67
CA ALA A 160 19.02 12.96 -7.09
C ALA A 160 18.91 11.43 -7.10
N LYS A 161 17.67 10.90 -7.03
CA LYS A 161 17.34 9.47 -7.08
C LYS A 161 17.08 8.96 -8.52
N GLY A 162 17.41 9.74 -9.56
CA GLY A 162 17.34 9.31 -10.96
C GLY A 162 15.99 9.52 -11.65
N ALA A 163 15.19 10.49 -11.19
CA ALA A 163 13.99 10.86 -11.93
C ALA A 163 14.31 11.44 -13.30
N GLU A 164 13.67 10.89 -14.34
CA GLU A 164 13.82 11.32 -15.72
C GLU A 164 13.11 12.66 -15.97
N ILE A 165 13.85 13.71 -16.13
CA ILE A 165 13.36 15.10 -16.18
C ILE A 165 12.55 15.40 -17.43
N ASN A 166 12.83 14.72 -18.55
CA ASN A 166 12.22 15.00 -19.85
C ASN A 166 11.00 14.10 -20.18
N MET A 167 10.58 13.24 -19.27
CA MET A 167 9.37 12.46 -19.45
C MET A 167 8.17 13.37 -19.66
N LYS A 168 7.26 12.93 -20.51
CA LYS A 168 6.00 13.63 -20.77
C LYS A 168 4.82 12.73 -20.43
N ASP A 169 3.76 13.31 -19.90
CA ASP A 169 2.50 12.62 -19.72
C ASP A 169 1.78 12.37 -21.07
N ASN A 170 0.56 11.86 -21.03
CA ASN A 170 -0.20 11.55 -22.24
C ASN A 170 -0.72 12.81 -22.98
N GLU A 171 -0.67 13.99 -22.33
CA GLU A 171 -1.02 15.28 -22.89
C GLU A 171 0.23 16.04 -23.40
N GLY A 172 1.42 15.44 -23.25
CA GLY A 172 2.70 16.00 -23.70
C GLY A 172 3.36 16.95 -22.69
N LEU A 173 2.81 17.10 -21.48
CA LEU A 173 3.37 17.96 -20.43
C LEU A 173 4.51 17.24 -19.70
N SER A 174 5.62 17.95 -19.50
CA SER A 174 6.73 17.52 -18.64
C SER A 174 6.58 18.06 -17.22
N ALA A 175 7.43 17.64 -16.29
CA ALA A 175 7.49 18.20 -14.94
C ALA A 175 7.68 19.73 -14.96
N LEU A 176 8.50 20.25 -15.91
CA LEU A 176 8.66 21.70 -16.08
C LEU A 176 7.34 22.35 -16.54
N GLY A 177 6.62 21.74 -17.48
CA GLY A 177 5.32 22.24 -17.92
C GLY A 177 4.31 22.31 -16.77
N TYR A 178 4.29 21.30 -15.88
CA TYR A 178 3.46 21.32 -14.67
C TYR A 178 3.83 22.48 -13.74
N ALA A 179 5.13 22.71 -13.47
CA ALA A 179 5.58 23.82 -12.63
C ALA A 179 5.20 25.20 -13.23
N GLU A 180 5.34 25.37 -14.53
CA GLU A 180 4.99 26.60 -15.24
C GLU A 180 3.47 26.84 -15.22
N THR A 181 2.65 25.82 -15.47
CA THR A 181 1.18 25.93 -15.46
C THR A 181 0.64 26.28 -14.07
N THR A 182 1.28 25.77 -13.00
CA THR A 182 0.87 26.02 -11.62
C THR A 182 1.61 27.19 -10.96
N GLN A 183 2.45 27.91 -11.71
CA GLN A 183 3.22 29.07 -11.23
C GLN A 183 4.17 28.76 -10.07
N HIS A 184 4.71 27.55 -10.03
CA HIS A 184 5.72 27.14 -9.06
C HIS A 184 7.14 27.46 -9.58
N ASP A 185 7.48 28.76 -9.64
CA ASP A 185 8.69 29.29 -10.28
C ASP A 185 9.98 28.67 -9.73
N GLU A 186 10.06 28.41 -8.41
CA GLU A 186 11.26 27.82 -7.80
C GLU A 186 11.49 26.38 -8.27
N VAL A 187 10.45 25.57 -8.33
CA VAL A 187 10.55 24.21 -8.90
C VAL A 187 10.93 24.30 -10.38
N GLY A 188 10.33 25.23 -11.13
CA GLY A 188 10.67 25.49 -12.52
C GLY A 188 12.17 25.83 -12.71
N ARG A 189 12.75 26.68 -11.84
CA ARG A 189 14.18 27.02 -11.85
C ARG A 189 15.08 25.80 -11.60
N ILE A 190 14.71 24.97 -10.63
CA ILE A 190 15.42 23.72 -10.29
C ILE A 190 15.41 22.78 -11.51
N LEU A 191 14.24 22.57 -12.12
CA LEU A 191 14.09 21.70 -13.27
C LEU A 191 14.88 22.21 -14.48
N LYS A 192 14.87 23.52 -14.77
CA LYS A 192 15.68 24.12 -15.83
C LYS A 192 17.18 23.91 -15.60
N LYS A 193 17.65 24.12 -14.37
CA LYS A 193 19.06 23.92 -14.00
C LYS A 193 19.49 22.44 -14.11
N ALA A 194 18.60 21.51 -13.71
CA ALA A 194 18.90 20.08 -13.80
C ALA A 194 18.91 19.56 -15.25
N ARG A 195 18.08 20.15 -16.13
CA ARG A 195 18.04 19.82 -17.57
C ARG A 195 19.28 20.28 -18.35
N ALA A 196 19.97 21.31 -17.86
CA ALA A 196 21.14 21.89 -18.52
C ALA A 196 22.44 21.14 -18.22
N LYS A 197 22.42 20.12 -17.36
CA LYS A 197 23.54 19.24 -17.03
C LYS A 197 23.50 17.97 -17.85
#